data_c88ef3898db7634788d2ef51fc943f08
#
_entry.id   c88ef3898db7634788d2ef51fc943f08
#
_cell.length_a   1.000
_cell.length_b   1.000
_cell.length_c   1.000
_cell.angle_alpha   90.00
_cell.angle_beta   90.00
_cell.angle_gamma   90.00
#
_symmetry.space_group_name_H-M   'P 1'
#
loop_
_entity.id
_entity.type
_entity.pdbx_description
1 polymer ?
#
loop_
_entity_poly.entity_id
_entity_poly.type
_entity_poly.pdbx_seq_one_letter_code
_entity_poly.pdbx_strand_id
1 'polypeptide(L)'
;MKIRLATLSACVAAIALLSGCFGSAEKAPAPQPDPQPTTQTQSAPEPAAEPAAAEPEGPYLYNLLEDQPAKKAWARMTASRKGAPAWIRKGEGPTSPAEEALINGKRYWQGSVCEQHNCPNTFFFLLGETKAYGLHANFANGKPAKVRPVYYGAPPAAEKAALREAFEAERERQMADE
;
A
#
# COMPACT_ATOMS: atom_id res chain seq x y z
N MET A 1 42.79 18.72 -7.02
CA MET A 1 43.83 17.78 -6.53
C MET A 1 43.87 17.87 -5.01
N LYS A 2 43.24 16.94 -4.30
CA LYS A 2 43.51 16.57 -2.89
C LYS A 2 42.64 15.35 -2.57
N ILE A 3 43.29 14.21 -2.63
CA ILE A 3 42.84 12.89 -2.20
C ILE A 3 42.90 12.86 -0.67
N ARG A 4 41.87 12.39 0.01
CA ARG A 4 42.00 11.87 1.38
C ARG A 4 41.40 10.48 1.44
N LEU A 5 42.29 9.52 1.60
CA LEU A 5 42.09 8.14 2.04
C LEU A 5 41.90 8.11 3.58
N ALA A 6 41.46 6.95 4.01
CA ALA A 6 41.47 6.37 5.35
C ALA A 6 40.08 6.43 6.04
N THR A 7 39.52 5.39 6.65
CA THR A 7 40.10 4.22 7.32
C THR A 7 39.07 3.12 7.45
N LEU A 8 39.52 1.88 7.29
CA LEU A 8 38.85 0.65 7.73
C LEU A 8 38.68 0.65 9.26
N SER A 9 37.55 0.15 9.72
CA SER A 9 37.45 -0.41 11.07
C SER A 9 36.61 -1.69 11.02
N ALA A 10 37.30 -2.80 11.17
CA ALA A 10 36.75 -4.12 11.39
C ALA A 10 36.47 -4.27 12.89
N CYS A 11 35.30 -4.77 13.26
CA CYS A 11 35.05 -5.38 14.56
C CYS A 11 34.37 -6.73 14.38
N VAL A 12 35.13 -7.73 14.82
CA VAL A 12 34.83 -9.15 14.92
C VAL A 12 34.33 -9.45 16.35
N ALA A 13 33.62 -10.57 16.47
CA ALA A 13 33.24 -11.34 17.68
C ALA A 13 31.88 -10.93 18.30
N ALA A 14 31.02 -11.86 18.78
CA ALA A 14 31.26 -13.17 19.35
C ALA A 14 30.00 -14.07 19.22
N ILE A 15 30.27 -15.35 19.07
CA ILE A 15 29.38 -16.52 19.14
C ILE A 15 29.02 -16.77 20.60
N ALA A 16 27.75 -16.99 20.91
CA ALA A 16 27.34 -17.64 22.15
C ALA A 16 26.35 -18.77 21.82
N LEU A 17 26.86 -19.99 21.89
CA LEU A 17 26.15 -21.27 21.94
C LEU A 17 25.54 -21.41 23.34
N LEU A 18 24.27 -21.67 23.44
CA LEU A 18 23.64 -22.24 24.63
C LEU A 18 22.76 -23.42 24.25
N SER A 19 23.35 -24.60 24.46
CA SER A 19 22.66 -25.90 24.53
C SER A 19 21.91 -25.96 25.86
N GLY A 20 20.68 -26.43 25.83
CA GLY A 20 19.85 -26.63 27.02
C GLY A 20 18.77 -27.66 26.82
N CYS A 21 19.14 -28.89 27.11
CA CYS A 21 18.50 -29.99 27.82
C CYS A 21 17.07 -30.43 27.44
N PHE A 22 17.08 -31.67 27.00
CA PHE A 22 16.02 -32.67 27.01
C PHE A 22 15.36 -32.81 28.39
N GLY A 23 14.06 -32.80 28.42
CA GLY A 23 13.24 -33.24 29.51
C GLY A 23 12.11 -34.13 28.98
N SER A 24 12.32 -35.43 28.96
CA SER A 24 11.27 -36.45 28.79
C SER A 24 10.41 -36.47 30.05
N ALA A 25 9.15 -36.14 29.94
CA ALA A 25 8.16 -36.37 30.99
C ALA A 25 7.18 -37.46 30.57
N GLU A 26 7.19 -38.48 31.37
CA GLU A 26 6.44 -39.72 31.40
C GLU A 26 4.92 -39.47 31.33
N LYS A 27 4.25 -40.24 30.50
CA LYS A 27 2.82 -40.18 30.23
C LYS A 27 2.06 -40.96 31.35
N ALA A 28 1.37 -40.23 32.20
CA ALA A 28 0.38 -40.81 33.12
C ALA A 28 -0.96 -41.05 32.37
N PRO A 29 -1.68 -42.17 32.66
CA PRO A 29 -2.96 -42.45 32.00
C PRO A 29 -4.08 -41.53 32.53
N ALA A 30 -4.84 -40.98 31.59
CA ALA A 30 -5.97 -40.11 31.85
C ALA A 30 -7.15 -40.89 32.48
N PRO A 31 -7.87 -40.32 33.47
CA PRO A 31 -9.13 -40.86 33.95
C PRO A 31 -10.23 -40.67 32.91
N GLN A 32 -11.10 -41.69 32.80
CA GLN A 32 -12.30 -41.65 31.95
C GLN A 32 -13.27 -40.58 32.44
N PRO A 33 -13.86 -39.79 31.56
CA PRO A 33 -14.90 -38.85 31.97
C PRO A 33 -16.24 -39.59 32.14
N ASP A 34 -16.93 -39.25 33.25
CA ASP A 34 -18.32 -39.61 33.52
C ASP A 34 -19.26 -39.06 32.44
N PRO A 35 -20.41 -39.74 32.18
CA PRO A 35 -21.39 -39.29 31.22
C PRO A 35 -22.04 -37.97 31.69
N GLN A 36 -21.72 -36.88 31.02
CA GLN A 36 -22.40 -35.60 31.23
C GLN A 36 -23.84 -35.65 30.68
N PRO A 37 -24.80 -35.06 31.41
CA PRO A 37 -26.16 -34.92 30.89
C PRO A 37 -26.19 -33.99 29.69
N THR A 38 -26.83 -34.44 28.64
CA THR A 38 -27.05 -33.72 27.38
C THR A 38 -27.89 -32.46 27.62
N THR A 39 -27.27 -31.35 27.88
CA THR A 39 -27.94 -30.05 27.84
C THR A 39 -28.18 -29.69 26.38
N GLN A 40 -29.43 -29.69 25.96
CA GLN A 40 -29.85 -29.16 24.68
C GLN A 40 -29.46 -27.68 24.62
N THR A 41 -28.39 -27.39 23.91
CA THR A 41 -28.00 -26.01 23.58
C THR A 41 -29.06 -25.45 22.60
N GLN A 42 -29.96 -24.64 23.15
CA GLN A 42 -30.85 -23.80 22.36
C GLN A 42 -29.99 -22.93 21.44
N SER A 43 -30.04 -23.21 20.14
CA SER A 43 -29.36 -22.38 19.13
C SER A 43 -29.81 -20.93 19.31
N ALA A 44 -28.86 -20.06 19.66
CA ALA A 44 -29.06 -18.62 19.60
C ALA A 44 -29.48 -18.24 18.18
N PRO A 45 -30.41 -17.29 17.99
CA PRO A 45 -30.76 -16.82 16.67
C PRO A 45 -29.49 -16.30 15.97
N GLU A 46 -29.23 -16.83 14.77
CA GLU A 46 -28.17 -16.42 13.89
C GLU A 46 -28.26 -14.90 13.68
N PRO A 47 -27.19 -14.13 13.93
CA PRO A 47 -27.21 -12.69 13.68
C PRO A 47 -27.60 -12.47 12.21
N ALA A 48 -28.61 -11.64 11.99
CA ALA A 48 -29.01 -11.25 10.65
C ALA A 48 -27.75 -10.77 9.90
N ALA A 49 -27.47 -11.39 8.73
CA ALA A 49 -26.34 -11.02 7.90
C ALA A 49 -26.42 -9.51 7.63
N GLU A 50 -25.43 -8.76 8.06
CA GLU A 50 -25.26 -7.37 7.64
C GLU A 50 -25.29 -7.35 6.11
N PRO A 51 -26.02 -6.38 5.49
CA PRO A 51 -26.02 -6.27 4.04
C PRO A 51 -24.57 -6.13 3.58
N ALA A 52 -24.13 -7.08 2.74
CA ALA A 52 -22.79 -7.05 2.16
C ALA A 52 -22.58 -5.68 1.55
N ALA A 53 -21.59 -4.94 2.03
CA ALA A 53 -21.21 -3.67 1.44
C ALA A 53 -21.00 -3.90 -0.05
N ALA A 54 -21.67 -3.11 -0.90
CA ALA A 54 -21.52 -3.19 -2.34
C ALA A 54 -20.01 -3.14 -2.67
N GLU A 55 -19.54 -4.09 -3.45
CA GLU A 55 -18.15 -4.09 -3.87
C GLU A 55 -17.87 -2.77 -4.62
N PRO A 56 -16.73 -2.12 -4.37
CA PRO A 56 -16.42 -0.85 -5.00
C PRO A 56 -16.36 -1.06 -6.52
N GLU A 57 -17.22 -0.34 -7.25
CA GLU A 57 -17.29 -0.39 -8.70
C GLU A 57 -16.10 0.36 -9.30
N GLY A 58 -15.29 -0.31 -10.13
CA GLY A 58 -14.20 0.30 -10.88
C GLY A 58 -13.04 -0.66 -11.14
N PRO A 59 -12.26 -0.43 -12.21
CA PRO A 59 -11.09 -1.23 -12.51
C PRO A 59 -9.95 -0.88 -11.57
N TYR A 60 -9.14 -1.88 -11.22
CA TYR A 60 -7.90 -1.65 -10.51
C TYR A 60 -6.78 -1.20 -11.48
N LEU A 61 -5.75 -0.55 -10.96
CA LEU A 61 -4.63 -0.07 -11.77
C LEU A 61 -4.01 -1.17 -12.64
N TYR A 62 -3.86 -2.38 -12.12
CA TYR A 62 -3.29 -3.50 -12.89
C TYR A 62 -4.15 -3.87 -14.10
N ASN A 63 -5.49 -3.80 -14.00
CA ASN A 63 -6.40 -4.01 -15.15
C ASN A 63 -6.23 -2.90 -16.19
N LEU A 64 -6.14 -1.64 -15.74
CA LEU A 64 -5.93 -0.49 -16.63
C LEU A 64 -4.59 -0.57 -17.38
N LEU A 65 -3.55 -1.12 -16.76
CA LEU A 65 -2.22 -1.28 -17.37
C LEU A 65 -2.09 -2.50 -18.30
N GLU A 66 -3.12 -3.33 -18.44
CA GLU A 66 -3.20 -4.34 -19.51
C GLU A 66 -3.38 -3.67 -20.88
N ASP A 67 -4.06 -2.52 -20.93
CA ASP A 67 -4.22 -1.72 -22.14
C ASP A 67 -2.89 -1.06 -22.56
N GLN A 68 -2.49 -1.28 -23.81
CA GLN A 68 -1.17 -0.84 -24.31
C GLN A 68 -1.01 0.68 -24.37
N PRO A 69 -1.99 1.49 -24.82
CA PRO A 69 -1.97 2.95 -24.70
C PRO A 69 -1.76 3.44 -23.28
N ALA A 70 -2.54 2.95 -22.32
CA ALA A 70 -2.46 3.32 -20.91
C ALA A 70 -1.11 2.93 -20.29
N LYS A 71 -0.61 1.73 -20.57
CA LYS A 71 0.72 1.26 -20.15
C LYS A 71 1.84 2.15 -20.67
N LYS A 72 1.76 2.56 -21.93
CA LYS A 72 2.74 3.50 -22.54
C LYS A 72 2.65 4.88 -21.89
N ALA A 73 1.43 5.37 -21.59
CA ALA A 73 1.24 6.65 -20.90
C ALA A 73 1.85 6.61 -19.49
N TRP A 74 1.61 5.52 -18.74
CA TRP A 74 2.20 5.27 -17.43
C TRP A 74 3.73 5.25 -17.47
N ALA A 75 4.31 4.50 -18.39
CA ALA A 75 5.75 4.41 -18.56
C ALA A 75 6.40 5.78 -18.85
N ARG A 76 5.79 6.58 -19.74
CA ARG A 76 6.27 7.94 -20.02
C ARG A 76 6.19 8.86 -18.80
N MET A 77 5.08 8.80 -18.06
CA MET A 77 4.90 9.57 -16.83
C MET A 77 5.98 9.24 -15.82
N THR A 78 6.18 7.96 -15.53
CA THR A 78 7.14 7.52 -14.50
C THR A 78 8.59 7.76 -14.92
N ALA A 79 8.91 7.65 -16.22
CA ALA A 79 10.23 7.99 -16.76
C ALA A 79 10.56 9.49 -16.69
N SER A 80 9.56 10.36 -16.55
CA SER A 80 9.77 11.82 -16.43
C SER A 80 10.55 12.20 -15.17
N ARG A 81 10.72 11.26 -14.23
CA ARG A 81 11.43 11.49 -12.98
C ARG A 81 12.52 10.45 -12.74
N LYS A 82 13.78 10.89 -12.74
CA LYS A 82 14.91 10.06 -12.35
C LYS A 82 14.74 9.57 -10.92
N GLY A 83 14.99 8.27 -10.68
CA GLY A 83 14.93 7.70 -9.34
C GLY A 83 13.51 7.40 -8.85
N ALA A 84 12.50 7.40 -9.73
CA ALA A 84 11.18 6.91 -9.37
C ALA A 84 11.28 5.49 -8.78
N PRO A 85 10.64 5.19 -7.63
CA PRO A 85 10.61 3.86 -7.03
C PRO A 85 10.16 2.79 -8.03
N ALA A 86 10.68 1.57 -7.88
CA ALA A 86 10.38 0.48 -8.81
C ALA A 86 8.88 0.14 -8.83
N TRP A 87 8.23 0.14 -7.66
CA TRP A 87 6.80 -0.14 -7.53
C TRP A 87 5.94 0.91 -8.26
N ILE A 88 6.31 2.21 -8.21
CA ILE A 88 5.64 3.26 -9.00
C ILE A 88 5.84 3.02 -10.50
N ARG A 89 7.09 2.73 -10.94
CA ARG A 89 7.35 2.49 -12.36
C ARG A 89 6.56 1.33 -12.93
N LYS A 90 6.37 0.29 -12.15
CA LYS A 90 5.64 -0.92 -12.56
C LYS A 90 4.13 -0.85 -12.32
N GLY A 91 3.66 0.08 -11.47
CA GLY A 91 2.28 0.12 -11.00
C GLY A 91 1.94 -1.05 -10.09
N GLU A 92 2.92 -1.51 -9.31
CA GLU A 92 2.78 -2.68 -8.41
C GLU A 92 2.49 -2.24 -6.98
N GLY A 93 1.55 -2.91 -6.34
CA GLY A 93 1.19 -2.69 -4.94
C GLY A 93 -0.32 -2.74 -4.71
N PRO A 94 -0.77 -2.65 -3.46
CA PRO A 94 -2.18 -2.48 -3.13
C PRO A 94 -2.74 -1.23 -3.82
N THR A 95 -3.91 -1.35 -4.42
CA THR A 95 -4.57 -0.27 -5.16
C THR A 95 -6.04 -0.21 -4.79
N SER A 96 -6.60 0.98 -4.69
CA SER A 96 -8.05 1.18 -4.68
C SER A 96 -8.62 0.98 -6.09
N PRO A 97 -9.91 0.61 -6.23
CA PRO A 97 -10.61 0.75 -7.50
C PRO A 97 -10.47 2.18 -8.02
N ALA A 98 -10.26 2.32 -9.32
CA ALA A 98 -10.16 3.63 -9.95
C ALA A 98 -11.56 4.14 -10.34
N GLU A 99 -11.75 5.44 -10.22
CA GLU A 99 -12.99 6.13 -10.58
C GLU A 99 -12.80 6.93 -11.86
N GLU A 100 -13.88 7.09 -12.64
CA GLU A 100 -13.84 8.01 -13.79
C GLU A 100 -13.85 9.47 -13.33
N ALA A 101 -12.90 10.26 -13.82
CA ALA A 101 -12.82 11.70 -13.60
C ALA A 101 -12.84 12.46 -14.93
N LEU A 102 -13.67 13.50 -15.00
CA LEU A 102 -13.71 14.41 -16.15
C LEU A 102 -13.03 15.73 -15.77
N ILE A 103 -11.83 15.96 -16.31
CA ILE A 103 -11.02 17.14 -16.02
C ILE A 103 -10.78 17.94 -17.31
N ASN A 104 -11.31 19.14 -17.39
CA ASN A 104 -11.26 19.98 -18.59
C ASN A 104 -11.71 19.25 -19.88
N GLY A 105 -12.81 18.49 -19.79
CA GLY A 105 -13.36 17.73 -20.91
C GLY A 105 -12.58 16.47 -21.30
N LYS A 106 -11.54 16.10 -20.55
CA LYS A 106 -10.77 14.87 -20.76
C LYS A 106 -11.13 13.84 -19.70
N ARG A 107 -11.33 12.60 -20.12
CA ARG A 107 -11.56 11.47 -19.21
C ARG A 107 -10.25 10.90 -18.69
N TYR A 108 -10.24 10.62 -17.39
CA TYR A 108 -9.15 9.95 -16.70
C TYR A 108 -9.74 8.87 -15.78
N TRP A 109 -8.99 7.82 -15.56
CA TRP A 109 -9.13 6.98 -14.38
C TRP A 109 -8.31 7.61 -13.26
N GLN A 110 -8.95 7.90 -12.15
CA GLN A 110 -8.33 8.44 -10.94
C GLN A 110 -8.30 7.37 -9.87
N GLY A 111 -7.16 7.22 -9.21
CA GLY A 111 -7.00 6.26 -8.13
C GLY A 111 -5.66 6.39 -7.42
N SER A 112 -5.38 5.41 -6.57
CA SER A 112 -4.12 5.35 -5.86
C SER A 112 -3.54 3.94 -5.86
N VAL A 113 -2.22 3.86 -5.71
CA VAL A 113 -1.48 2.63 -5.44
C VAL A 113 -0.46 2.93 -4.34
N CYS A 114 -0.27 2.02 -3.41
CA CYS A 114 0.71 2.19 -2.34
C CYS A 114 1.85 1.16 -2.44
N GLU A 115 2.96 1.47 -1.79
CA GLU A 115 4.07 0.52 -1.68
C GLU A 115 3.63 -0.72 -0.88
N GLN A 116 3.98 -1.90 -1.36
CA GLN A 116 3.67 -3.16 -0.69
C GLN A 116 4.15 -3.14 0.77
N HIS A 117 3.26 -3.45 1.71
CA HIS A 117 3.49 -3.42 3.16
C HIS A 117 3.82 -2.03 3.75
N ASN A 118 3.64 -0.96 2.98
CA ASN A 118 3.94 0.41 3.39
C ASN A 118 2.95 1.41 2.75
N CYS A 119 1.65 1.23 2.99
CA CYS A 119 0.61 2.06 2.37
C CYS A 119 0.62 3.55 2.74
N PRO A 120 1.21 4.02 3.86
CA PRO A 120 1.51 5.43 4.01
C PRO A 120 2.43 6.01 2.92
N ASN A 121 3.14 5.16 2.14
CA ASN A 121 3.88 5.56 0.94
C ASN A 121 3.00 5.36 -0.29
N THR A 122 2.26 6.39 -0.69
CA THR A 122 1.17 6.34 -1.68
C THR A 122 1.49 7.14 -2.93
N PHE A 123 1.03 6.62 -4.07
CA PHE A 123 1.07 7.28 -5.36
C PHE A 123 -0.35 7.46 -5.91
N PHE A 124 -0.80 8.70 -6.04
CA PHE A 124 -2.05 9.07 -6.67
C PHE A 124 -1.83 9.24 -8.17
N PHE A 125 -2.79 8.81 -8.98
CA PHE A 125 -2.67 8.87 -10.42
C PHE A 125 -3.93 9.39 -11.12
N LEU A 126 -3.71 10.00 -12.27
CA LEU A 126 -4.69 10.26 -13.32
C LEU A 126 -4.18 9.55 -14.58
N LEU A 127 -4.91 8.54 -15.04
CA LEU A 127 -4.55 7.72 -16.19
C LEU A 127 -5.58 7.89 -17.30
N GLY A 128 -5.21 8.63 -18.34
CA GLY A 128 -5.99 8.74 -19.57
C GLY A 128 -5.43 7.84 -20.66
N GLU A 129 -6.11 7.80 -21.80
CA GLU A 129 -5.74 6.96 -22.95
C GLU A 129 -4.29 7.18 -23.41
N THR A 130 -3.87 8.43 -23.54
CA THR A 130 -2.54 8.77 -24.08
C THR A 130 -1.63 9.51 -23.12
N LYS A 131 -2.13 9.95 -21.98
CA LYS A 131 -1.39 10.71 -20.97
C LYS A 131 -1.69 10.22 -19.58
N ALA A 132 -0.68 10.24 -18.73
CA ALA A 132 -0.82 9.97 -17.32
C ALA A 132 -0.11 11.05 -16.50
N TYR A 133 -0.61 11.31 -15.32
CA TYR A 133 -0.04 12.23 -14.34
C TYR A 133 -0.09 11.57 -12.97
N GLY A 134 0.84 11.92 -12.11
CA GLY A 134 0.88 11.34 -10.78
C GLY A 134 1.42 12.29 -9.72
N LEU A 135 1.15 11.92 -8.48
CA LEU A 135 1.64 12.58 -7.29
C LEU A 135 2.05 11.53 -6.27
N HIS A 136 3.31 11.53 -5.89
CA HIS A 136 3.86 10.65 -4.87
C HIS A 136 3.95 11.38 -3.53
N ALA A 137 3.44 10.75 -2.47
CA ALA A 137 3.51 11.22 -1.10
C ALA A 137 3.96 10.07 -0.18
N ASN A 138 4.92 10.34 0.70
CA ASN A 138 5.37 9.37 1.69
C ASN A 138 5.08 9.92 3.09
N PHE A 139 4.06 9.38 3.74
CA PHE A 139 3.65 9.71 5.10
C PHE A 139 4.34 8.83 6.15
N ALA A 140 5.02 7.73 5.74
CA ALA A 140 5.62 6.77 6.67
C ALA A 140 6.76 7.35 7.53
N ASN A 141 7.45 8.40 7.04
CA ASN A 141 8.68 8.91 7.64
C ASN A 141 8.53 10.32 8.26
N GLY A 142 7.33 10.74 8.61
CA GLY A 142 7.18 12.07 9.18
C GLY A 142 5.76 12.44 9.55
N LYS A 143 5.63 13.60 10.16
CA LYS A 143 4.30 14.16 10.46
C LYS A 143 3.56 14.46 9.16
N PRO A 144 2.30 14.00 8.99
CA PRO A 144 1.53 14.18 7.75
C PRO A 144 1.52 15.64 7.27
N ALA A 145 1.40 16.60 8.19
CA ALA A 145 1.42 18.03 7.88
C ALA A 145 2.71 18.53 7.20
N LYS A 146 3.82 17.80 7.32
CA LYS A 146 5.13 18.15 6.74
C LYS A 146 5.46 17.45 5.44
N VAL A 147 4.64 16.51 5.01
CA VAL A 147 4.86 15.75 3.77
C VAL A 147 4.83 16.69 2.58
N ARG A 148 5.83 16.57 1.70
CA ARG A 148 5.94 17.34 0.45
C ARG A 148 5.68 16.40 -0.72
N PRO A 149 4.57 16.60 -1.46
CA PRO A 149 4.26 15.74 -2.60
C PRO A 149 5.19 16.01 -3.77
N VAL A 150 5.43 14.96 -4.55
CA VAL A 150 6.28 14.96 -5.73
C VAL A 150 5.46 14.62 -6.96
N TYR A 151 5.38 15.54 -7.93
CA TYR A 151 4.62 15.35 -9.16
C TYR A 151 5.39 14.61 -10.24
N TYR A 152 4.64 13.86 -11.07
CA TYR A 152 5.12 13.09 -12.21
C TYR A 152 4.34 13.46 -13.48
N GLY A 153 5.00 13.45 -14.63
CA GLY A 153 4.37 13.71 -15.93
C GLY A 153 4.04 15.19 -16.20
N ALA A 154 4.51 16.11 -15.37
CA ALA A 154 4.26 17.57 -15.52
C ALA A 154 2.75 17.89 -15.69
N PRO A 155 1.89 17.61 -14.69
CA PRO A 155 0.46 17.82 -14.81
C PRO A 155 0.12 19.29 -15.06
N PRO A 156 -0.80 19.60 -16.00
CA PRO A 156 -1.40 20.93 -16.14
C PRO A 156 -2.15 21.35 -14.87
N ALA A 157 -2.58 22.61 -14.81
CA ALA A 157 -3.11 23.19 -13.58
C ALA A 157 -4.33 22.45 -13.02
N ALA A 158 -5.27 22.01 -13.87
CA ALA A 158 -6.47 21.31 -13.41
C ALA A 158 -6.17 19.87 -12.94
N GLU A 159 -5.37 19.12 -13.69
CA GLU A 159 -4.92 17.78 -13.32
C GLU A 159 -4.05 17.82 -12.05
N LYS A 160 -3.25 18.88 -11.91
CA LYS A 160 -2.47 19.11 -10.68
C LYS A 160 -3.37 19.40 -9.48
N ALA A 161 -4.47 20.14 -9.68
CA ALA A 161 -5.44 20.43 -8.63
C ALA A 161 -6.16 19.15 -8.17
N ALA A 162 -6.62 18.32 -9.10
CA ALA A 162 -7.26 17.04 -8.78
C ALA A 162 -6.32 16.07 -8.01
N LEU A 163 -5.07 15.93 -8.45
CA LEU A 163 -4.07 15.15 -7.73
C LEU A 163 -3.79 15.71 -6.33
N ARG A 164 -3.83 17.02 -6.19
CA ARG A 164 -3.62 17.66 -4.90
C ARG A 164 -4.81 17.44 -3.95
N GLU A 165 -6.02 17.47 -4.44
CA GLU A 165 -7.22 17.16 -3.66
C GLU A 165 -7.15 15.75 -3.09
N ALA A 166 -6.82 14.74 -3.90
CA ALA A 166 -6.62 13.38 -3.44
C ALA A 166 -5.50 13.27 -2.37
N PHE A 167 -4.40 13.99 -2.55
CA PHE A 167 -3.32 14.05 -1.56
C PHE A 167 -3.76 14.70 -0.25
N GLU A 168 -4.53 15.79 -0.29
CA GLU A 168 -4.99 16.48 0.91
C GLU A 168 -5.99 15.62 1.70
N ALA A 169 -6.90 14.92 1.01
CA ALA A 169 -7.82 13.97 1.63
C ALA A 169 -7.08 12.83 2.35
N GLU A 170 -6.03 12.27 1.72
CA GLU A 170 -5.18 11.27 2.36
C GLU A 170 -4.43 11.84 3.56
N ARG A 171 -3.87 13.04 3.42
CA ARG A 171 -3.16 13.70 4.51
C ARG A 171 -4.06 13.92 5.73
N GLU A 172 -5.32 14.32 5.53
CA GLU A 172 -6.30 14.48 6.60
C GLU A 172 -6.59 13.15 7.29
N ARG A 173 -6.75 12.06 6.53
CA ARG A 173 -6.89 10.71 7.08
C ARG A 173 -5.69 10.32 7.96
N GLN A 174 -4.48 10.50 7.45
CA GLN A 174 -3.25 10.18 8.18
C GLN A 174 -3.07 11.02 9.46
N MET A 175 -3.62 12.23 9.50
CA MET A 175 -3.62 13.06 10.72
C MET A 175 -4.68 12.64 11.74
N ALA A 176 -5.79 12.04 11.28
CA ALA A 176 -6.84 11.55 12.18
C ALA A 176 -6.45 10.24 12.88
N ASP A 177 -5.51 9.50 12.32
CA ASP A 177 -5.01 8.21 12.83
C ASP A 177 -3.81 8.38 13.80
N GLU A 178 -3.29 9.61 14.03
CA GLU A 178 -2.22 9.92 14.99
C GLU A 178 -2.77 10.13 16.42
#